data_9cbdfa7584bcee9879bd28dc1f1ff32f
#
_entry.id   9cbdfa7584bcee9879bd28dc1f1ff32f
#
_cell.length_a   1.000
_cell.length_b   1.000
_cell.length_c   1.000
_cell.angle_alpha   90.00
_cell.angle_beta   90.00
_cell.angle_gamma   90.00
#
_symmetry.space_group_name_H-M   'P 1'
#
loop_
_entity.id
_entity.type
_entity.pdbx_description
1 polymer ?
#
loop_
_entity_poly.entity_id
_entity_poly.type
_entity_poly.pdbx_seq_one_letter_code
_entity_poly.pdbx_strand_id
1 'polypeptide(L)'
;EEKNGNIYIVAGDDDKKDQSYFLWRLGQDILRRCIFPLGDYTKVKVREYLAEKGYEAKSKEGESMEVCFIKGDYRDFLREQCPELDTEIGSGWFVNSEGVKLGQHKGAPYYTIGQRKGLEIALGKPAYVLKINPQKNTVMLGDAEQLKTDYMLVEQDKIVDEQELFQCENLAVR
;
A
#
# COMPACT_ATOMS: atom_id res chain seq x y z
N GLU A 1 -8.81 21.38 1.84
CA GLU A 1 -9.04 22.62 2.61
C GLU A 1 -8.04 23.67 2.16
N GLU A 2 -8.50 24.94 2.11
CA GLU A 2 -7.61 26.08 1.83
C GLU A 2 -7.33 26.84 3.13
N LYS A 3 -6.03 27.09 3.42
CA LYS A 3 -5.58 27.87 4.58
C LYS A 3 -4.39 28.71 4.17
N ASN A 4 -4.45 30.02 4.42
CA ASN A 4 -3.36 30.99 4.09
C ASN A 4 -2.90 30.93 2.62
N GLY A 5 -3.83 30.66 1.68
CA GLY A 5 -3.54 30.55 0.25
C GLY A 5 -2.92 29.20 -0.18
N ASN A 6 -2.66 28.30 0.74
CA ASN A 6 -2.20 26.95 0.48
C ASN A 6 -3.37 25.95 0.54
N ILE A 7 -3.30 24.91 -0.29
CA ILE A 7 -4.27 23.80 -0.28
C ILE A 7 -3.68 22.63 0.49
N TYR A 8 -4.42 22.16 1.49
CA TYR A 8 -4.07 21.02 2.32
C TYR A 8 -4.99 19.85 2.00
N ILE A 9 -4.43 18.65 2.03
CA ILE A 9 -5.20 17.41 1.97
C ILE A 9 -5.67 17.10 3.39
N VAL A 10 -6.98 16.92 3.56
CA VAL A 10 -7.60 16.54 4.82
C VAL A 10 -8.06 15.10 4.73
N ALA A 11 -7.97 14.36 5.83
CA ALA A 11 -8.51 13.01 5.91
C ALA A 11 -10.03 13.02 5.66
N GLY A 12 -10.53 11.98 4.99
CA GLY A 12 -11.98 11.82 4.80
C GLY A 12 -12.70 11.40 6.08
N ASP A 13 -14.03 11.56 6.10
CA ASP A 13 -14.90 11.20 7.24
C ASP A 13 -14.90 9.70 7.56
N ASP A 14 -14.51 8.85 6.63
CA ASP A 14 -14.41 7.39 6.84
C ASP A 14 -12.99 6.97 7.15
N ASP A 15 -12.60 6.98 8.43
CA ASP A 15 -11.27 6.60 8.89
C ASP A 15 -10.80 5.22 8.42
N LYS A 16 -11.74 4.30 8.13
CA LYS A 16 -11.43 2.94 7.68
C LYS A 16 -11.20 2.86 6.18
N LYS A 17 -11.65 3.87 5.43
CA LYS A 17 -11.60 3.90 3.96
C LYS A 17 -10.84 5.10 3.42
N ASP A 18 -10.37 5.97 4.28
CA ASP A 18 -9.55 7.08 3.86
C ASP A 18 -8.23 6.60 3.25
N GLN A 19 -7.96 7.09 2.05
CA GLN A 19 -6.74 6.83 1.29
C GLN A 19 -6.01 8.13 0.91
N SER A 20 -6.25 9.20 1.64
CA SER A 20 -5.63 10.51 1.40
C SER A 20 -4.10 10.45 1.39
N TYR A 21 -3.50 9.48 2.08
CA TYR A 21 -2.05 9.25 2.10
C TYR A 21 -1.44 8.96 0.71
N PHE A 22 -2.21 8.50 -0.27
CA PHE A 22 -1.72 8.36 -1.64
C PHE A 22 -1.48 9.70 -2.36
N LEU A 23 -2.07 10.77 -1.86
CA LEU A 23 -2.09 12.07 -2.52
C LEU A 23 -0.90 12.96 -2.17
N TRP A 24 0.01 12.50 -1.32
CA TRP A 24 1.15 13.28 -0.78
C TRP A 24 2.06 13.90 -1.84
N ARG A 25 2.12 13.31 -3.05
CA ARG A 25 2.96 13.83 -4.16
C ARG A 25 2.30 14.92 -4.99
N LEU A 26 1.03 15.24 -4.75
CA LEU A 26 0.32 16.26 -5.53
C LEU A 26 0.79 17.67 -5.13
N GLY A 27 1.20 18.46 -6.11
CA GLY A 27 1.55 19.87 -5.91
C GLY A 27 0.32 20.76 -5.82
N GLN A 28 0.51 21.99 -5.36
CA GLN A 28 -0.53 23.01 -5.17
C GLN A 28 -1.32 23.30 -6.45
N ASP A 29 -0.67 23.30 -7.59
CA ASP A 29 -1.25 23.53 -8.91
C ASP A 29 -2.26 22.42 -9.31
N ILE A 30 -1.98 21.19 -8.90
CA ILE A 30 -2.86 20.04 -9.12
C ILE A 30 -3.99 20.05 -8.10
N LEU A 31 -3.66 20.22 -6.81
CA LEU A 31 -4.64 20.19 -5.72
C LEU A 31 -5.74 21.25 -5.90
N ARG A 32 -5.42 22.44 -6.42
CA ARG A 32 -6.41 23.50 -6.72
C ARG A 32 -7.47 23.06 -7.74
N ARG A 33 -7.19 22.03 -8.53
CA ARG A 33 -8.10 21.50 -9.56
C ARG A 33 -8.73 20.17 -9.17
N CYS A 34 -8.35 19.61 -8.02
CA CYS A 34 -8.90 18.36 -7.53
C CYS A 34 -10.24 18.57 -6.84
N ILE A 35 -11.16 17.65 -7.07
CA ILE A 35 -12.45 17.56 -6.36
C ILE A 35 -12.55 16.14 -5.80
N PHE A 36 -12.78 16.03 -4.50
CA PHE A 36 -12.95 14.76 -3.79
C PHE A 36 -14.38 14.62 -3.28
N PRO A 37 -15.34 14.22 -4.14
CA PRO A 37 -16.78 14.29 -3.85
C PRO A 37 -17.23 13.33 -2.74
N LEU A 38 -16.40 12.39 -2.34
CA LEU A 38 -16.72 11.39 -1.30
C LEU A 38 -16.02 11.67 0.04
N GLY A 39 -15.31 12.79 0.17
CA GLY A 39 -14.57 13.14 1.40
C GLY A 39 -15.44 13.17 2.65
N ASP A 40 -16.66 13.72 2.52
CA ASP A 40 -17.61 13.88 3.62
C ASP A 40 -18.60 12.70 3.76
N TYR A 41 -18.28 11.56 3.14
CA TYR A 41 -19.18 10.41 3.13
C TYR A 41 -18.49 9.14 3.64
N THR A 42 -19.14 8.46 4.57
CA THR A 42 -18.75 7.08 4.88
C THR A 42 -19.18 6.12 3.76
N LYS A 43 -18.48 5.01 3.62
CA LYS A 43 -18.83 3.98 2.61
C LYS A 43 -20.27 3.46 2.79
N VAL A 44 -20.78 3.43 4.02
CA VAL A 44 -22.15 3.05 4.30
C VAL A 44 -23.12 4.03 3.66
N LYS A 45 -22.94 5.33 3.90
CA LYS A 45 -23.77 6.38 3.29
C LYS A 45 -23.74 6.36 1.77
N VAL A 46 -22.55 6.09 1.17
CA VAL A 46 -22.41 5.96 -0.29
C VAL A 46 -23.23 4.78 -0.82
N ARG A 47 -23.24 3.65 -0.11
CA ARG A 47 -24.02 2.46 -0.51
C ARG A 47 -25.53 2.72 -0.40
N GLU A 48 -25.97 3.38 0.67
CA GLU A 48 -27.37 3.79 0.86
C GLU A 48 -27.82 4.71 -0.28
N TYR A 49 -27.04 5.74 -0.58
CA TYR A 49 -27.29 6.65 -1.69
C TYR A 49 -27.40 5.93 -3.05
N LEU A 50 -26.51 4.97 -3.32
CA LEU A 50 -26.57 4.17 -4.56
C LEU A 50 -27.86 3.34 -4.64
N ALA A 51 -28.27 2.74 -3.52
CA ALA A 51 -29.52 1.96 -3.48
C ALA A 51 -30.74 2.86 -3.73
N GLU A 52 -30.80 4.03 -3.09
CA GLU A 52 -31.88 5.03 -3.30
C GLU A 52 -31.97 5.51 -4.76
N LYS A 53 -30.82 5.59 -5.44
CA LYS A 53 -30.74 5.98 -6.86
C LYS A 53 -30.99 4.82 -7.83
N GLY A 54 -31.34 3.63 -7.34
CA GLY A 54 -31.62 2.44 -8.17
C GLY A 54 -30.41 1.65 -8.61
N TYR A 55 -29.20 1.92 -8.06
CA TYR A 55 -27.98 1.18 -8.33
C TYR A 55 -27.74 0.05 -7.31
N GLU A 56 -28.75 -0.78 -7.04
CA GLU A 56 -28.70 -1.81 -6.02
C GLU A 56 -27.56 -2.82 -6.19
N ALA A 57 -27.24 -3.22 -7.44
CA ALA A 57 -26.14 -4.14 -7.72
C ALA A 57 -24.80 -3.55 -7.23
N LYS A 58 -24.54 -2.27 -7.49
CA LYS A 58 -23.35 -1.56 -7.06
C LYS A 58 -23.32 -1.32 -5.56
N SER A 59 -24.46 -1.04 -4.94
CA SER A 59 -24.57 -0.85 -3.49
C SER A 59 -24.17 -2.11 -2.69
N LYS A 60 -24.39 -3.29 -3.26
CA LYS A 60 -24.11 -4.61 -2.68
C LYS A 60 -22.77 -5.20 -3.11
N GLU A 61 -22.06 -4.56 -4.03
CA GLU A 61 -20.78 -5.04 -4.53
C GLU A 61 -19.75 -5.14 -3.39
N GLY A 62 -19.05 -6.29 -3.34
CA GLY A 62 -17.98 -6.53 -2.38
C GLY A 62 -16.82 -5.56 -2.57
N GLU A 63 -15.94 -5.53 -1.58
CA GLU A 63 -14.71 -4.75 -1.70
C GLU A 63 -13.71 -5.51 -2.56
N SER A 64 -13.11 -4.83 -3.53
CA SER A 64 -11.92 -5.33 -4.19
C SER A 64 -10.77 -5.30 -3.17
N MET A 65 -10.21 -6.46 -2.87
CA MET A 65 -9.05 -6.60 -1.96
C MET A 65 -7.73 -6.40 -2.70
N GLU A 66 -7.78 -6.29 -4.02
CA GLU A 66 -6.63 -6.16 -4.91
C GLU A 66 -6.80 -4.97 -5.85
N VAL A 67 -5.85 -4.80 -6.77
CA VAL A 67 -5.89 -3.72 -7.75
C VAL A 67 -7.14 -3.87 -8.63
N CYS A 68 -7.95 -2.83 -8.75
CA CYS A 68 -9.30 -2.86 -9.31
C CYS A 68 -9.41 -3.33 -10.78
N PHE A 69 -8.32 -3.37 -11.53
CA PHE A 69 -8.27 -3.83 -12.91
C PHE A 69 -7.70 -5.25 -13.06
N ILE A 70 -7.21 -5.87 -11.98
CA ILE A 70 -6.70 -7.25 -11.99
C ILE A 70 -7.81 -8.17 -11.55
N LYS A 71 -8.19 -9.11 -12.44
CA LYS A 71 -9.13 -10.18 -12.13
C LYS A 71 -8.35 -11.42 -11.72
N GLY A 72 -8.40 -11.79 -10.44
CA GLY A 72 -7.69 -12.95 -9.92
C GLY A 72 -6.36 -12.61 -9.25
N ASP A 73 -5.40 -13.53 -9.26
CA ASP A 73 -4.10 -13.34 -8.63
C ASP A 73 -3.23 -12.36 -9.45
N TYR A 74 -2.71 -11.31 -8.81
CA TYR A 74 -1.82 -10.34 -9.45
C TYR A 74 -0.55 -10.97 -10.04
N ARG A 75 -0.16 -12.13 -9.55
CA ARG A 75 1.00 -12.89 -10.05
C ARG A 75 0.77 -13.41 -11.47
N ASP A 76 -0.47 -13.81 -11.78
CA ASP A 76 -0.82 -14.24 -13.13
C ASP A 76 -0.79 -13.05 -14.08
N PHE A 77 -1.33 -11.90 -13.64
CA PHE A 77 -1.22 -10.65 -14.38
C PHE A 77 0.25 -10.25 -14.63
N LEU A 78 1.12 -10.37 -13.62
CA LEU A 78 2.54 -10.07 -13.79
C LEU A 78 3.20 -10.98 -14.84
N ARG A 79 2.88 -12.28 -14.85
CA ARG A 79 3.40 -13.23 -15.86
C ARG A 79 2.92 -12.91 -17.26
N GLU A 80 1.67 -12.48 -17.40
CA GLU A 80 1.11 -12.07 -18.69
C GLU A 80 1.78 -10.81 -19.24
N GLN A 81 2.06 -9.83 -18.35
CA GLN A 81 2.68 -8.56 -18.77
C GLN A 81 4.19 -8.65 -18.93
N CYS A 82 4.84 -9.51 -18.19
CA CYS A 82 6.30 -9.69 -18.17
C CYS A 82 6.65 -11.19 -18.19
N PRO A 83 6.50 -11.88 -19.34
CA PRO A 83 6.77 -13.32 -19.45
C PRO A 83 8.21 -13.71 -19.11
N GLU A 84 9.14 -12.76 -19.25
CA GLU A 84 10.54 -12.92 -18.91
C GLU A 84 10.83 -13.05 -17.42
N LEU A 85 9.91 -12.68 -16.54
CA LEU A 85 10.13 -12.77 -15.08
C LEU A 85 10.47 -14.18 -14.60
N ASP A 86 9.79 -15.19 -15.15
CA ASP A 86 10.02 -16.58 -14.76
C ASP A 86 11.31 -17.14 -15.36
N THR A 87 11.75 -16.63 -16.53
CA THR A 87 12.96 -17.11 -17.24
C THR A 87 14.22 -16.38 -16.79
N GLU A 88 14.16 -15.07 -16.57
CA GLU A 88 15.32 -14.26 -16.20
C GLU A 88 15.58 -14.26 -14.70
N ILE A 89 14.53 -14.24 -13.86
CA ILE A 89 14.65 -14.18 -12.42
C ILE A 89 14.54 -15.57 -11.80
N GLY A 90 13.55 -16.36 -12.24
CA GLY A 90 13.32 -17.72 -11.79
C GLY A 90 13.07 -17.85 -10.28
N SER A 91 13.19 -19.07 -9.76
CA SER A 91 13.03 -19.34 -8.32
C SER A 91 14.26 -18.87 -7.52
N GLY A 92 13.98 -18.35 -6.32
CA GLY A 92 14.98 -17.91 -5.38
C GLY A 92 14.83 -18.57 -4.00
N TRP A 93 15.43 -17.98 -2.97
CA TRP A 93 15.46 -18.54 -1.64
C TRP A 93 14.82 -17.65 -0.59
N PHE A 94 13.90 -18.21 0.19
CA PHE A 94 13.58 -17.65 1.49
C PHE A 94 14.76 -17.85 2.42
N VAL A 95 15.11 -16.82 3.17
CA VAL A 95 16.22 -16.85 4.14
C VAL A 95 15.75 -16.25 5.48
N ASN A 96 16.40 -16.63 6.56
CA ASN A 96 16.22 -15.94 7.84
C ASN A 96 17.20 -14.74 7.97
N SER A 97 17.20 -14.06 9.13
CA SER A 97 18.08 -12.92 9.43
C SER A 97 19.56 -13.27 9.41
N GLU A 98 19.92 -14.53 9.60
CA GLU A 98 21.29 -15.04 9.57
C GLU A 98 21.72 -15.49 8.15
N GLY A 99 20.82 -15.40 7.16
CA GLY A 99 21.06 -15.84 5.79
C GLY A 99 20.87 -17.33 5.56
N VAL A 100 20.36 -18.08 6.53
CA VAL A 100 20.08 -19.50 6.41
C VAL A 100 18.88 -19.70 5.48
N LYS A 101 19.02 -20.60 4.51
CA LYS A 101 17.96 -20.95 3.56
C LYS A 101 16.84 -21.71 4.27
N LEU A 102 15.62 -21.23 4.12
CA LEU A 102 14.38 -21.80 4.72
C LEU A 102 13.60 -22.63 3.70
N GLY A 103 13.66 -22.26 2.42
CA GLY A 103 12.93 -22.91 1.35
C GLY A 103 13.04 -22.09 0.06
N GLN A 104 12.50 -22.61 -1.04
CA GLN A 104 12.48 -21.91 -2.32
C GLN A 104 11.22 -21.06 -2.48
N HIS A 105 11.32 -20.01 -3.25
CA HIS A 105 10.20 -19.17 -3.69
C HIS A 105 10.20 -18.98 -5.21
N LYS A 106 9.08 -18.52 -5.76
CA LYS A 106 8.85 -18.38 -7.22
C LYS A 106 9.57 -17.22 -7.89
N GLY A 107 10.23 -16.36 -7.13
CA GLY A 107 10.92 -15.17 -7.61
C GLY A 107 10.65 -13.96 -6.72
N ALA A 108 11.66 -13.14 -6.45
CA ALA A 108 11.56 -11.97 -5.57
C ALA A 108 10.45 -10.98 -5.95
N PRO A 109 10.13 -10.72 -7.25
CA PRO A 109 9.07 -9.80 -7.65
C PRO A 109 7.65 -10.19 -7.19
N TYR A 110 7.43 -11.45 -6.83
CA TYR A 110 6.14 -11.94 -6.37
C TYR A 110 5.88 -11.72 -4.88
N TYR A 111 6.74 -10.98 -4.19
CA TYR A 111 6.65 -10.75 -2.74
C TYR A 111 6.71 -9.27 -2.41
N THR A 112 6.09 -8.90 -1.28
CA THR A 112 6.04 -7.53 -0.77
C THR A 112 6.44 -7.51 0.71
N ILE A 113 7.18 -6.50 1.15
CA ILE A 113 7.53 -6.34 2.56
C ILE A 113 6.24 -6.27 3.40
N GLY A 114 6.22 -6.97 4.53
CA GLY A 114 5.04 -7.13 5.39
C GLY A 114 4.09 -8.26 4.97
N GLN A 115 4.28 -8.86 3.81
CA GLN A 115 3.43 -9.96 3.35
C GLN A 115 3.52 -11.15 4.30
N ARG A 116 2.35 -11.68 4.70
CA ARG A 116 2.21 -12.89 5.53
C ARG A 116 1.59 -14.05 4.75
N LYS A 117 0.57 -13.76 3.94
CA LYS A 117 -0.19 -14.80 3.19
C LYS A 117 0.48 -15.10 1.85
N GLY A 118 0.27 -16.32 1.33
CA GLY A 118 0.76 -16.70 0.01
C GLY A 118 2.27 -16.89 -0.09
N LEU A 119 2.95 -17.14 1.04
CA LEU A 119 4.39 -17.46 1.03
C LEU A 119 4.66 -18.90 0.59
N GLU A 120 3.67 -19.77 0.67
CA GLU A 120 3.75 -21.18 0.26
C GLU A 120 4.91 -21.95 0.94
N ILE A 121 5.27 -21.57 2.17
CA ILE A 121 6.30 -22.21 2.99
C ILE A 121 5.73 -22.55 4.38
N ALA A 122 6.03 -23.75 4.87
CA ALA A 122 5.62 -24.20 6.19
C ALA A 122 6.77 -24.04 7.19
N LEU A 123 6.69 -23.04 8.05
CA LEU A 123 7.69 -22.77 9.08
C LEU A 123 7.22 -23.11 10.51
N GLY A 124 6.02 -23.68 10.66
CA GLY A 124 5.42 -24.01 11.96
C GLY A 124 4.95 -22.80 12.77
N LYS A 125 5.26 -21.59 12.34
CA LYS A 125 4.83 -20.32 12.93
C LYS A 125 4.54 -19.27 11.84
N PRO A 126 3.74 -18.23 12.15
CA PRO A 126 3.55 -17.13 11.23
C PRO A 126 4.87 -16.44 10.89
N ALA A 127 5.09 -16.17 9.61
CA ALA A 127 6.25 -15.44 9.13
C ALA A 127 5.83 -14.30 8.21
N TYR A 128 6.66 -13.27 8.16
CA TYR A 128 6.44 -12.05 7.39
C TYR A 128 7.66 -11.78 6.52
N VAL A 129 7.44 -11.22 5.34
CA VAL A 129 8.52 -10.71 4.49
C VAL A 129 9.12 -9.48 5.15
N LEU A 130 10.38 -9.56 5.56
CA LEU A 130 11.10 -8.45 6.20
C LEU A 130 11.90 -7.63 5.20
N LYS A 131 12.51 -8.31 4.22
CA LYS A 131 13.38 -7.68 3.22
C LYS A 131 13.38 -8.48 1.94
N ILE A 132 13.48 -7.78 0.82
CA ILE A 132 13.63 -8.37 -0.52
C ILE A 132 14.97 -7.90 -1.08
N ASN A 133 15.76 -8.83 -1.61
CA ASN A 133 17.00 -8.54 -2.32
C ASN A 133 16.87 -9.06 -3.77
N PRO A 134 16.56 -8.19 -4.73
CA PRO A 134 16.37 -8.59 -6.12
C PRO A 134 17.67 -9.14 -6.75
N GLN A 135 18.84 -8.56 -6.41
CA GLN A 135 20.12 -8.95 -6.99
C GLN A 135 20.52 -10.38 -6.61
N LYS A 136 20.17 -10.79 -5.38
CA LYS A 136 20.45 -12.16 -4.88
C LYS A 136 19.26 -13.10 -5.07
N ASN A 137 18.15 -12.59 -5.58
CA ASN A 137 16.88 -13.29 -5.64
C ASN A 137 16.52 -13.98 -4.30
N THR A 138 16.60 -13.21 -3.20
CA THR A 138 16.31 -13.70 -1.86
C THR A 138 15.23 -12.85 -1.20
N VAL A 139 14.37 -13.53 -0.43
CA VAL A 139 13.31 -12.93 0.38
C VAL A 139 13.54 -13.34 1.83
N MET A 140 13.81 -12.35 2.69
CA MET A 140 14.04 -12.58 4.12
C MET A 140 12.72 -12.67 4.85
N LEU A 141 12.56 -13.73 5.62
CA LEU A 141 11.40 -13.96 6.48
C LEU A 141 11.76 -13.82 7.95
N GLY A 142 10.82 -13.32 8.74
CA GLY A 142 10.94 -13.22 10.18
C GLY A 142 9.61 -12.96 10.88
N ASP A 143 9.67 -12.59 12.14
CA ASP A 143 8.51 -12.35 12.99
C ASP A 143 7.95 -10.92 12.81
N ALA A 144 6.68 -10.69 13.18
CA ALA A 144 6.02 -9.39 13.06
C ALA A 144 6.76 -8.27 13.81
N GLU A 145 7.39 -8.57 14.94
CA GLU A 145 8.14 -7.60 15.73
C GLU A 145 9.33 -7.02 14.97
N GLN A 146 9.93 -7.80 14.07
CA GLN A 146 11.06 -7.37 13.24
C GLN A 146 10.65 -6.43 12.09
N LEU A 147 9.35 -6.24 11.85
CA LEU A 147 8.82 -5.24 10.91
C LEU A 147 8.69 -3.85 11.56
N LYS A 148 8.70 -3.78 12.88
CA LYS A 148 8.60 -2.50 13.58
C LYS A 148 9.87 -1.68 13.33
N THR A 149 9.67 -0.40 13.10
CA THR A 149 10.74 0.58 12.96
C THR A 149 10.37 1.80 13.80
N ASP A 150 11.37 2.35 14.47
CA ASP A 150 11.20 3.52 15.34
C ASP A 150 11.40 4.84 14.57
N TYR A 151 11.73 4.75 13.30
CA TYR A 151 11.94 5.93 12.46
C TYR A 151 11.52 5.66 11.01
N MET A 152 11.20 6.74 10.30
CA MET A 152 10.95 6.74 8.87
C MET A 152 11.81 7.84 8.23
N LEU A 153 12.61 7.45 7.23
CA LEU A 153 13.34 8.41 6.41
C LEU A 153 12.45 8.82 5.23
N VAL A 154 12.20 10.11 5.11
CA VAL A 154 11.44 10.70 4.01
C VAL A 154 12.42 11.46 3.12
N GLU A 155 12.40 11.16 1.82
CA GLU A 155 13.20 11.83 0.80
C GLU A 155 12.28 12.47 -0.25
N GLN A 156 12.73 13.57 -0.83
CA GLN A 156 11.98 14.30 -1.88
C GLN A 156 10.56 14.69 -1.43
N ASP A 157 10.45 15.12 -0.19
CA ASP A 157 9.22 15.59 0.41
C ASP A 157 8.67 16.85 -0.29
N LYS A 158 7.36 17.04 -0.16
CA LYS A 158 6.67 18.27 -0.55
C LYS A 158 6.08 18.90 0.69
N ILE A 159 6.83 19.77 1.30
CA ILE A 159 6.40 20.55 2.45
C ILE A 159 5.58 21.75 1.95
N VAL A 160 4.35 21.88 2.42
CA VAL A 160 3.44 22.96 2.03
C VAL A 160 3.81 24.26 2.73
N ASP A 161 4.16 24.18 4.00
CA ASP A 161 4.58 25.30 4.84
C ASP A 161 5.72 24.88 5.78
N GLU A 162 6.95 25.22 5.43
CA GLU A 162 8.13 24.90 6.22
C GLU A 162 8.12 25.59 7.59
N GLN A 163 7.59 26.82 7.68
CA GLN A 163 7.57 27.56 8.94
C GLN A 163 6.60 26.89 9.92
N GLU A 164 5.42 26.51 9.46
CA GLU A 164 4.45 25.79 10.28
C GLU A 164 5.02 24.42 10.73
N LEU A 165 5.66 23.69 9.81
CA LEU A 165 6.27 22.37 10.10
C LEU A 165 7.32 22.46 11.20
N PHE A 166 8.27 23.39 11.11
CA PHE A 166 9.37 23.51 12.08
C PHE A 166 8.94 24.12 13.42
N GLN A 167 7.75 24.70 13.51
CA GLN A 167 7.17 25.17 14.77
C GLN A 167 6.35 24.10 15.49
N CYS A 168 6.03 22.99 14.83
CA CYS A 168 5.30 21.88 15.45
C CYS A 168 6.21 21.08 16.39
N GLU A 169 5.87 21.02 17.67
CA GLU A 169 6.55 20.16 18.65
C GLU A 169 6.25 18.67 18.41
N ASN A 170 5.05 18.38 17.92
CA ASN A 170 4.58 17.03 17.62
C ASN A 170 3.87 17.01 16.27
N LEU A 171 4.40 16.26 15.33
CA LEU A 171 3.81 16.06 14.01
C LEU A 171 3.17 14.66 13.95
N ALA A 172 1.87 14.61 13.74
CA ALA A 172 1.19 13.35 13.47
C ALA A 172 1.46 12.93 12.01
N VAL A 173 1.98 11.72 11.83
CA VAL A 173 2.25 11.12 10.51
C VAL A 173 1.30 9.95 10.29
N ARG A 174 0.77 9.85 9.08
CA ARG A 174 -0.16 8.78 8.69
C ARG A 174 0.39 7.97 7.51
#